data_e5541b559244951fe2c25b847e50f02d
#
_entry.id   e5541b559244951fe2c25b847e50f02d
#
_cell.length_a   1.000
_cell.length_b   1.000
_cell.length_c   1.000
_cell.angle_alpha   90.00
_cell.angle_beta   90.00
_cell.angle_gamma   90.00
#
_symmetry.space_group_name_H-M   'P 1'
#
loop_
_entity.id
_entity.type
_entity.pdbx_description
1 polymer ?
#
loop_
_entity_poly.entity_id
_entity_poly.type
_entity_poly.pdbx_seq_one_letter_code
_entity_poly.pdbx_strand_id
1 'polypeptide(L)'
;MMLLVDIGNTAVKWALYGPADGTGGGRIVHRGHDVVTVFNTAWSDLPDPERILVANVAGDAVAASLADWTTSHWSLQPEFIRTEKAAGGVSNAYETATDLGVDRWAALVGAHQHVDGPVCVIDCGTAITIDLMSAGGQHLGGLILPGVGMLKEVLLEETANVLSFQGEGSPELLAQSTGAGLHGGAVHMAVAAIDRIVNNYVASHGDALELVITGGDAAEMLTLL
;
A
#
# COMPACT_ATOMS: atom_id res chain seq x y z
N MET A 1 -19.27 -14.93 4.46
CA MET A 1 -18.55 -13.91 3.66
C MET A 1 -17.72 -13.03 4.60
N MET A 2 -16.49 -12.69 4.22
CA MET A 2 -15.59 -11.86 5.05
C MET A 2 -15.26 -10.55 4.32
N LEU A 3 -15.28 -9.44 5.05
CA LEU A 3 -14.80 -8.15 4.56
C LEU A 3 -13.35 -7.95 4.99
N LEU A 4 -12.46 -7.77 4.03
CA LEU A 4 -11.07 -7.39 4.23
C LEU A 4 -10.95 -5.89 4.03
N VAL A 5 -10.32 -5.19 4.97
CA VAL A 5 -10.17 -3.73 4.93
C VAL A 5 -8.71 -3.34 5.17
N ASP A 6 -8.19 -2.50 4.30
CA ASP A 6 -6.89 -1.84 4.44
C ASP A 6 -7.10 -0.34 4.57
N ILE A 7 -6.80 0.22 5.74
CA ILE A 7 -6.91 1.65 6.04
C ILE A 7 -5.52 2.27 6.07
N GLY A 8 -5.13 2.78 4.91
CA GLY A 8 -3.92 3.61 4.77
C GLY A 8 -4.15 5.05 5.21
N ASN A 9 -3.09 5.87 5.24
CA ASN A 9 -3.17 7.29 5.62
C ASN A 9 -4.01 8.17 4.66
N THR A 10 -4.26 7.71 3.44
CA THR A 10 -4.96 8.49 2.41
C THR A 10 -6.28 7.86 2.00
N ALA A 11 -6.35 6.54 1.92
CA ALA A 11 -7.50 5.83 1.37
C ALA A 11 -7.82 4.57 2.17
N VAL A 12 -9.10 4.20 2.14
CA VAL A 12 -9.61 2.90 2.55
C VAL A 12 -9.73 2.04 1.30
N LYS A 13 -9.18 0.83 1.34
CA LYS A 13 -9.35 -0.22 0.33
C LYS A 13 -10.08 -1.38 0.98
N TRP A 14 -10.89 -2.08 0.23
CA TRP A 14 -11.58 -3.27 0.76
C TRP A 14 -11.81 -4.32 -0.31
N ALA A 15 -11.98 -5.55 0.13
CA ALA A 15 -12.40 -6.66 -0.70
C ALA A 15 -13.35 -7.58 0.06
N LEU A 16 -14.34 -8.14 -0.64
CA LEU A 16 -15.21 -9.20 -0.12
C LEU A 16 -14.59 -10.55 -0.48
N TYR A 17 -14.41 -11.40 0.51
CA TYR A 17 -13.89 -12.75 0.36
C TYR A 17 -14.93 -13.77 0.79
N GLY A 18 -15.30 -14.71 -0.08
CA GLY A 18 -16.28 -15.76 0.22
C GLY A 18 -16.51 -16.72 -0.94
N PRO A 19 -17.26 -17.80 -0.71
CA PRO A 19 -17.48 -18.87 -1.68
C PRO A 19 -18.41 -18.52 -2.86
N ALA A 20 -19.12 -17.41 -2.81
CA ALA A 20 -19.92 -16.92 -3.93
C ALA A 20 -19.07 -16.00 -4.80
N ASP A 21 -19.23 -16.08 -6.12
CA ASP A 21 -18.48 -15.36 -7.17
C ASP A 21 -18.45 -13.81 -7.07
N GLY A 22 -18.59 -13.29 -5.87
CA GLY A 22 -18.59 -11.86 -5.53
C GLY A 22 -17.21 -11.38 -5.09
N THR A 23 -16.30 -11.17 -6.01
CA THR A 23 -15.16 -10.31 -5.79
C THR A 23 -15.62 -8.85 -5.85
N GLY A 24 -16.38 -8.42 -4.87
CA GLY A 24 -16.69 -7.00 -4.64
C GLY A 24 -15.53 -6.38 -3.89
N GLY A 25 -15.06 -5.25 -4.34
CA GLY A 25 -14.03 -4.50 -3.63
C GLY A 25 -13.99 -3.07 -4.14
N GLY A 26 -13.23 -2.23 -3.47
CA GLY A 26 -13.12 -0.86 -3.90
C GLY A 26 -12.02 -0.10 -3.16
N ARG A 27 -11.91 1.16 -3.54
CA ARG A 27 -11.00 2.13 -2.93
C ARG A 27 -11.69 3.48 -2.86
N ILE A 28 -11.61 4.13 -1.72
CA ILE A 28 -12.12 5.49 -1.52
C ILE A 28 -11.10 6.33 -0.73
N VAL A 29 -10.90 7.57 -1.12
CA VAL A 29 -10.02 8.51 -0.40
C VAL A 29 -10.76 9.02 0.83
N HIS A 30 -10.11 8.95 2.00
CA HIS A 30 -10.66 9.49 3.25
C HIS A 30 -9.88 10.71 3.77
N ARG A 31 -8.65 10.94 3.30
CA ARG A 31 -7.85 12.10 3.69
C ARG A 31 -8.60 13.40 3.36
N GLY A 32 -8.85 14.22 4.39
CA GLY A 32 -9.60 15.47 4.25
C GLY A 32 -11.13 15.32 4.24
N HIS A 33 -11.65 14.12 4.44
CA HIS A 33 -13.09 13.85 4.51
C HIS A 33 -13.47 13.28 5.88
N ASP A 34 -14.75 13.42 6.23
CA ASP A 34 -15.30 12.71 7.38
C ASP A 34 -15.32 11.20 7.13
N VAL A 35 -14.64 10.44 7.96
CA VAL A 35 -14.43 9.01 7.76
C VAL A 35 -15.73 8.20 7.83
N VAL A 36 -16.73 8.64 8.62
CA VAL A 36 -18.03 7.99 8.69
C VAL A 36 -18.80 8.14 7.39
N THR A 37 -18.73 9.31 6.78
CA THR A 37 -19.28 9.55 5.43
C THR A 37 -18.61 8.65 4.39
N VAL A 38 -17.30 8.44 4.51
CA VAL A 38 -16.54 7.52 3.64
C VAL A 38 -17.07 6.08 3.79
N PHE A 39 -17.26 5.59 5.02
CA PHE A 39 -17.78 4.25 5.26
C PHE A 39 -19.21 4.08 4.73
N ASN A 40 -20.08 5.08 4.95
CA ASN A 40 -21.41 5.07 4.38
C ASN A 40 -21.38 4.96 2.85
N THR A 41 -20.55 5.77 2.20
CA THR A 41 -20.44 5.75 0.73
C THR A 41 -19.87 4.42 0.20
N ALA A 42 -18.92 3.84 0.93
CA ALA A 42 -18.24 2.61 0.50
C ALA A 42 -19.10 1.35 0.72
N TRP A 43 -19.86 1.30 1.81
CA TRP A 43 -20.36 0.02 2.33
C TRP A 43 -21.86 -0.04 2.64
N SER A 44 -22.64 1.04 2.51
CA SER A 44 -24.08 1.01 2.79
C SER A 44 -24.86 -0.02 1.97
N ASP A 45 -24.40 -0.30 0.75
CA ASP A 45 -25.04 -1.25 -0.16
C ASP A 45 -24.38 -2.64 -0.14
N LEU A 46 -23.36 -2.85 0.71
CA LEU A 46 -22.74 -4.17 0.84
C LEU A 46 -23.61 -5.09 1.68
N PRO A 47 -23.65 -6.39 1.34
CA PRO A 47 -24.30 -7.37 2.19
C PRO A 47 -23.54 -7.53 3.51
N ASP A 48 -24.27 -7.81 4.60
CA ASP A 48 -23.70 -7.98 5.93
C ASP A 48 -22.60 -9.05 5.93
N PRO A 49 -21.35 -8.71 6.28
CA PRO A 49 -20.30 -9.72 6.39
C PRO A 49 -20.48 -10.55 7.66
N GLU A 50 -19.92 -11.75 7.69
CA GLU A 50 -19.85 -12.59 8.87
C GLU A 50 -18.62 -12.27 9.74
N ARG A 51 -17.61 -11.64 9.12
CA ARG A 51 -16.33 -11.30 9.74
C ARG A 51 -15.70 -10.10 9.03
N ILE A 52 -15.03 -9.26 9.79
CA ILE A 52 -14.30 -8.09 9.26
C ILE A 52 -12.86 -8.15 9.75
N LEU A 53 -11.89 -8.25 8.84
CA LEU A 53 -10.47 -8.17 9.15
C LEU A 53 -9.90 -6.84 8.66
N VAL A 54 -9.14 -6.15 9.51
CA VAL A 54 -8.68 -4.78 9.25
C VAL A 54 -7.19 -4.66 9.47
N ALA A 55 -6.47 -4.21 8.44
CA ALA A 55 -5.17 -3.57 8.58
C ALA A 55 -5.39 -2.06 8.69
N ASN A 56 -4.87 -1.41 9.74
CA ASN A 56 -5.05 0.02 9.95
C ASN A 56 -3.74 0.70 10.33
N VAL A 57 -3.32 1.67 9.52
CA VAL A 57 -2.18 2.56 9.79
C VAL A 57 -2.60 4.04 9.88
N ALA A 58 -3.90 4.33 9.83
CA ALA A 58 -4.45 5.69 9.91
C ALA A 58 -4.72 6.17 11.35
N GLY A 59 -4.38 5.36 12.35
CA GLY A 59 -4.46 5.70 13.78
C GLY A 59 -5.76 5.28 14.47
N ASP A 60 -5.76 5.45 15.80
CA ASP A 60 -6.80 4.94 16.70
C ASP A 60 -8.16 5.60 16.50
N ALA A 61 -8.20 6.88 16.12
CA ALA A 61 -9.44 7.60 15.88
C ALA A 61 -10.24 6.98 14.72
N VAL A 62 -9.55 6.61 13.62
CA VAL A 62 -10.18 5.95 12.48
C VAL A 62 -10.62 4.53 12.85
N ALA A 63 -9.80 3.81 13.62
CA ALA A 63 -10.16 2.48 14.12
C ALA A 63 -11.43 2.51 14.99
N ALA A 64 -11.54 3.48 15.90
CA ALA A 64 -12.73 3.65 16.74
C ALA A 64 -13.98 3.98 15.89
N SER A 65 -13.87 4.93 14.95
CA SER A 65 -14.97 5.27 14.04
C SER A 65 -15.42 4.08 13.20
N LEU A 66 -14.48 3.22 12.76
CA LEU A 66 -14.82 2.00 12.06
C LEU A 66 -15.58 1.02 12.96
N ALA A 67 -15.10 0.79 14.18
CA ALA A 67 -15.73 -0.13 15.14
C ALA A 67 -17.16 0.31 15.48
N ASP A 68 -17.37 1.60 15.70
CA ASP A 68 -18.70 2.17 15.96
C ASP A 68 -19.62 2.02 14.74
N TRP A 69 -19.10 2.29 13.54
CA TRP A 69 -19.88 2.17 12.32
C TRP A 69 -20.30 0.72 12.05
N THR A 70 -19.37 -0.23 12.11
CA THR A 70 -19.66 -1.65 11.84
C THR A 70 -20.58 -2.27 12.89
N THR A 71 -20.45 -1.85 14.15
CA THR A 71 -21.35 -2.28 15.21
C THR A 71 -22.78 -1.78 14.98
N SER A 72 -22.92 -0.52 14.56
CA SER A 72 -24.22 0.10 14.34
C SER A 72 -24.94 -0.44 13.10
N HIS A 73 -24.22 -0.80 12.05
CA HIS A 73 -24.79 -1.21 10.76
C HIS A 73 -24.90 -2.72 10.62
N TRP A 74 -23.91 -3.48 11.10
CA TRP A 74 -23.84 -4.93 10.93
C TRP A 74 -23.85 -5.72 12.23
N SER A 75 -23.90 -5.04 13.39
CA SER A 75 -23.80 -5.67 14.72
C SER A 75 -22.51 -6.50 14.88
N LEU A 76 -21.43 -6.10 14.19
CA LEU A 76 -20.14 -6.77 14.17
C LEU A 76 -19.02 -5.88 14.69
N GLN A 77 -18.11 -6.46 15.45
CA GLN A 77 -16.85 -5.83 15.84
C GLN A 77 -15.76 -6.20 14.81
N PRO A 78 -14.99 -5.25 14.29
CA PRO A 78 -13.89 -5.54 13.41
C PRO A 78 -12.71 -6.14 14.18
N GLU A 79 -12.02 -7.08 13.53
CA GLU A 79 -10.80 -7.68 14.05
C GLU A 79 -9.59 -6.95 13.45
N PHE A 80 -8.89 -6.16 14.26
CA PHE A 80 -7.68 -5.48 13.81
C PHE A 80 -6.49 -6.44 13.87
N ILE A 81 -5.91 -6.72 12.71
CA ILE A 81 -4.65 -7.47 12.65
C ILE A 81 -3.50 -6.62 13.21
N ARG A 82 -2.49 -7.28 13.71
CA ARG A 82 -1.30 -6.63 14.29
C ARG A 82 -0.05 -7.24 13.70
N THR A 83 0.98 -6.45 13.66
CA THR A 83 2.30 -6.95 13.30
C THR A 83 2.86 -7.80 14.44
N GLU A 84 3.31 -9.00 14.10
CA GLU A 84 3.85 -9.97 15.03
C GLU A 84 5.34 -10.22 14.77
N LYS A 85 6.01 -10.89 15.71
CA LYS A 85 7.41 -11.30 15.52
C LYS A 85 7.52 -12.45 14.50
N ALA A 86 6.51 -13.30 14.43
CA ALA A 86 6.38 -14.35 13.43
C ALA A 86 4.92 -14.75 13.25
N ALA A 87 4.45 -14.86 12.03
CA ALA A 87 3.17 -15.44 11.64
C ALA A 87 3.17 -15.83 10.16
N GLY A 88 2.32 -16.79 9.76
CA GLY A 88 2.13 -17.19 8.36
C GLY A 88 3.40 -17.69 7.65
N GLY A 89 4.38 -18.19 8.38
CA GLY A 89 5.68 -18.62 7.82
C GLY A 89 6.71 -17.49 7.71
N VAL A 90 6.34 -16.25 8.04
CA VAL A 90 7.22 -15.08 7.97
C VAL A 90 7.74 -14.71 9.35
N SER A 91 9.02 -14.36 9.45
CA SER A 91 9.66 -13.81 10.65
C SER A 91 10.08 -12.35 10.40
N ASN A 92 9.70 -11.47 11.33
CA ASN A 92 9.91 -10.02 11.26
C ASN A 92 11.35 -9.65 11.67
N ALA A 93 12.05 -8.87 10.86
CA ALA A 93 13.41 -8.40 11.11
C ALA A 93 13.50 -7.33 12.21
N TYR A 94 12.44 -6.55 12.42
CA TYR A 94 12.45 -5.43 13.35
C TYR A 94 12.60 -5.92 14.80
N GLU A 95 13.40 -5.21 15.61
CA GLU A 95 13.58 -5.54 17.03
C GLU A 95 12.24 -5.50 17.76
N THR A 96 11.54 -4.39 17.66
CA THR A 96 10.16 -4.23 18.10
C THR A 96 9.24 -4.56 16.94
N ALA A 97 8.53 -5.66 17.02
CA ALA A 97 7.70 -6.14 15.90
C ALA A 97 6.70 -5.08 15.43
N THR A 98 6.09 -4.34 16.36
CA THR A 98 5.07 -3.33 16.09
C THR A 98 5.58 -2.06 15.39
N ASP A 99 6.91 -1.88 15.25
CA ASP A 99 7.49 -0.77 14.50
C ASP A 99 7.40 -0.99 12.99
N LEU A 100 7.17 -2.22 12.53
CA LEU A 100 6.82 -2.51 11.16
C LEU A 100 5.31 -2.25 10.96
N GLY A 101 4.95 -1.41 10.01
CA GLY A 101 3.55 -1.13 9.66
C GLY A 101 2.78 -2.41 9.36
N VAL A 102 1.54 -2.49 9.85
CA VAL A 102 0.72 -3.70 9.70
C VAL A 102 0.32 -3.98 8.25
N ASP A 103 0.22 -2.95 7.42
CA ASP A 103 0.04 -3.02 5.97
C ASP A 103 1.21 -3.76 5.29
N ARG A 104 2.44 -3.37 5.60
CA ARG A 104 3.66 -4.02 5.11
C ARG A 104 3.77 -5.46 5.62
N TRP A 105 3.45 -5.68 6.90
CA TRP A 105 3.41 -7.02 7.48
C TRP A 105 2.42 -7.94 6.76
N ALA A 106 1.20 -7.47 6.52
CA ALA A 106 0.19 -8.22 5.79
C ALA A 106 0.63 -8.54 4.36
N ALA A 107 1.27 -7.58 3.68
CA ALA A 107 1.80 -7.77 2.33
C ALA A 107 2.92 -8.82 2.29
N LEU A 108 3.84 -8.80 3.27
CA LEU A 108 4.89 -9.82 3.38
C LEU A 108 4.33 -11.23 3.62
N VAL A 109 3.37 -11.37 4.55
CA VAL A 109 2.72 -12.66 4.81
C VAL A 109 1.96 -13.14 3.58
N GLY A 110 1.26 -12.24 2.89
CA GLY A 110 0.57 -12.55 1.64
C GLY A 110 1.53 -13.00 0.53
N ALA A 111 2.62 -12.28 0.31
CA ALA A 111 3.62 -12.62 -0.69
C ALA A 111 4.26 -14.00 -0.43
N HIS A 112 4.55 -14.31 0.83
CA HIS A 112 5.12 -15.62 1.20
C HIS A 112 4.23 -16.82 0.87
N GLN A 113 2.91 -16.61 0.78
CA GLN A 113 1.97 -17.69 0.41
C GLN A 113 1.90 -17.92 -1.11
N HIS A 114 2.47 -17.03 -1.92
CA HIS A 114 2.36 -17.04 -3.38
C HIS A 114 3.69 -17.18 -4.10
N VAL A 115 4.81 -16.96 -3.40
CA VAL A 115 6.17 -16.95 -3.95
C VAL A 115 7.03 -17.99 -3.23
N ASP A 116 7.65 -18.89 -4.00
CA ASP A 116 8.50 -19.95 -3.45
C ASP A 116 9.97 -19.53 -3.25
N GLY A 117 10.35 -18.32 -3.70
CA GLY A 117 11.72 -17.81 -3.69
C GLY A 117 11.91 -16.57 -2.82
N PRO A 118 13.13 -15.99 -2.86
CA PRO A 118 13.34 -14.66 -2.31
C PRO A 118 12.45 -13.65 -3.02
N VAL A 119 11.84 -12.75 -2.26
CA VAL A 119 10.86 -11.79 -2.80
C VAL A 119 11.14 -10.37 -2.32
N CYS A 120 10.94 -9.43 -3.22
CA CYS A 120 10.84 -8.01 -2.93
C CYS A 120 9.38 -7.57 -3.06
N VAL A 121 8.78 -7.15 -1.97
CA VAL A 121 7.41 -6.63 -1.94
C VAL A 121 7.48 -5.11 -2.03
N ILE A 122 6.83 -4.55 -3.05
CA ILE A 122 6.83 -3.12 -3.34
C ILE A 122 5.38 -2.63 -3.34
N ASP A 123 5.03 -1.75 -2.40
CA ASP A 123 3.73 -1.05 -2.43
C ASP A 123 3.93 0.38 -2.91
N CYS A 124 3.37 0.68 -4.08
CA CYS A 124 3.41 1.99 -4.74
C CYS A 124 2.16 2.79 -4.37
N GLY A 125 2.12 3.28 -3.14
CA GLY A 125 1.02 4.05 -2.59
C GLY A 125 1.38 5.51 -2.30
N THR A 126 0.77 6.08 -1.26
CA THR A 126 1.09 7.43 -0.75
C THR A 126 2.57 7.55 -0.37
N ALA A 127 3.11 6.52 0.26
CA ALA A 127 4.54 6.23 0.33
C ALA A 127 4.82 4.99 -0.53
N ILE A 128 6.04 4.84 -1.03
CA ILE A 128 6.52 3.60 -1.62
C ILE A 128 7.24 2.84 -0.53
N THR A 129 6.79 1.62 -0.25
CA THR A 129 7.51 0.72 0.65
C THR A 129 8.17 -0.40 -0.14
N ILE A 130 9.36 -0.79 0.27
CA ILE A 130 10.15 -1.84 -0.37
C ILE A 130 10.62 -2.76 0.74
N ASP A 131 10.13 -3.98 0.76
CA ASP A 131 10.46 -4.98 1.77
C ASP A 131 11.07 -6.22 1.14
N LEU A 132 12.20 -6.67 1.66
CA LEU A 132 12.92 -7.84 1.18
C LEU A 132 12.72 -9.02 2.12
N MET A 133 12.46 -10.19 1.55
CA MET A 133 12.28 -11.43 2.29
C MET A 133 13.02 -12.57 1.61
N SER A 134 13.69 -13.41 2.41
CA SER A 134 14.35 -14.62 1.92
C SER A 134 13.33 -15.70 1.54
N ALA A 135 13.75 -16.71 0.78
CA ALA A 135 12.93 -17.87 0.44
C ALA A 135 12.38 -18.62 1.68
N GLY A 136 13.08 -18.56 2.81
CA GLY A 136 12.64 -19.16 4.08
C GLY A 136 11.67 -18.30 4.89
N GLY A 137 11.11 -17.22 4.34
CA GLY A 137 10.18 -16.32 5.04
C GLY A 137 10.86 -15.37 6.03
N GLN A 138 12.18 -15.24 6.01
CA GLN A 138 12.87 -14.25 6.85
C GLN A 138 12.75 -12.87 6.21
N HIS A 139 11.99 -11.96 6.80
CA HIS A 139 12.04 -10.55 6.47
C HIS A 139 13.45 -10.02 6.75
N LEU A 140 14.06 -9.39 5.77
CA LEU A 140 15.45 -8.89 5.84
C LEU A 140 15.51 -7.41 6.18
N GLY A 141 14.40 -6.72 6.12
CA GLY A 141 14.24 -5.29 6.31
C GLY A 141 13.63 -4.62 5.09
N GLY A 142 13.39 -3.32 5.18
CA GLY A 142 12.79 -2.58 4.10
C GLY A 142 13.06 -1.09 4.17
N LEU A 143 12.62 -0.38 3.14
CA LEU A 143 12.78 1.04 2.95
C LEU A 143 11.42 1.70 2.74
N ILE A 144 11.33 2.97 3.10
CA ILE A 144 10.15 3.81 2.87
C ILE A 144 10.60 5.03 2.10
N LEU A 145 9.99 5.25 0.95
CA LEU A 145 10.25 6.38 0.07
C LEU A 145 8.97 7.21 -0.08
N PRO A 146 9.06 8.51 -0.40
CA PRO A 146 7.89 9.27 -0.80
C PRO A 146 7.25 8.65 -2.04
N GLY A 147 5.91 8.56 -2.09
CA GLY A 147 5.19 8.17 -3.31
C GLY A 147 5.22 9.27 -4.37
N VAL A 148 4.84 8.92 -5.61
CA VAL A 148 4.83 9.85 -6.76
C VAL A 148 4.00 11.10 -6.47
N GLY A 149 2.82 10.92 -5.88
CA GLY A 149 1.96 12.05 -5.47
C GLY A 149 2.64 12.97 -4.46
N MET A 150 3.24 12.39 -3.43
CA MET A 150 3.94 13.14 -2.37
C MET A 150 5.15 13.91 -2.90
N LEU A 151 5.92 13.31 -3.82
CA LEU A 151 7.05 13.99 -4.47
C LEU A 151 6.59 15.21 -5.27
N LYS A 152 5.45 15.10 -5.98
CA LYS A 152 4.86 16.22 -6.71
C LYS A 152 4.35 17.30 -5.75
N GLU A 153 3.62 16.93 -4.69
CA GLU A 153 3.08 17.85 -3.69
C GLU A 153 4.18 18.71 -3.07
N VAL A 154 5.28 18.11 -2.62
CA VAL A 154 6.41 18.85 -2.02
C VAL A 154 6.99 19.89 -2.98
N LEU A 155 7.17 19.54 -4.26
CA LEU A 155 7.70 20.49 -5.25
C LEU A 155 6.70 21.60 -5.57
N LEU A 156 5.39 21.30 -5.56
CA LEU A 156 4.33 22.29 -5.77
C LEU A 156 4.22 23.26 -4.59
N GLU A 157 4.39 22.79 -3.36
CA GLU A 157 4.31 23.64 -2.15
C GLU A 157 5.52 24.57 -2.03
N GLU A 158 6.73 24.07 -2.36
CA GLU A 158 7.97 24.83 -2.21
C GLU A 158 8.28 25.78 -3.40
N THR A 159 7.51 25.71 -4.50
CA THR A 159 7.78 26.51 -5.69
C THR A 159 6.59 27.38 -6.10
N ALA A 160 6.73 28.71 -6.00
CA ALA A 160 5.65 29.69 -6.17
C ALA A 160 4.97 29.71 -7.56
N ASN A 161 5.56 29.12 -8.60
CA ASN A 161 5.10 29.22 -9.99
C ASN A 161 4.61 27.90 -10.61
N VAL A 162 4.58 26.79 -9.85
CA VAL A 162 4.25 25.47 -10.36
C VAL A 162 2.79 25.08 -10.07
N LEU A 163 2.08 25.89 -9.27
CA LEU A 163 0.73 25.62 -8.77
C LEU A 163 -0.38 25.44 -9.84
N SER A 164 -0.12 25.72 -11.12
CA SER A 164 -1.12 25.63 -12.19
C SER A 164 -0.97 24.41 -13.10
N PHE A 165 0.00 23.56 -12.87
CA PHE A 165 0.30 22.44 -13.78
C PHE A 165 -0.28 21.12 -13.26
N GLN A 166 -1.53 20.85 -13.64
CA GLN A 166 -2.12 19.52 -13.58
C GLN A 166 -1.71 18.78 -14.87
N GLY A 167 -0.58 18.11 -14.86
CA GLY A 167 -0.14 17.26 -15.97
C GLY A 167 -0.51 15.81 -15.68
N GLU A 168 -1.54 15.32 -16.34
CA GLU A 168 -1.76 13.89 -16.54
C GLU A 168 -1.13 13.54 -17.89
N GLY A 169 -0.10 12.70 -17.87
CA GLY A 169 0.57 12.24 -19.09
C GLY A 169 1.47 11.06 -18.79
N SER A 170 1.80 10.30 -19.82
CA SER A 170 2.81 9.24 -19.72
C SER A 170 4.13 9.80 -19.17
N PRO A 171 4.86 9.11 -18.29
CA PRO A 171 6.10 9.57 -17.70
C PRO A 171 7.22 9.56 -18.77
N GLU A 172 7.29 10.61 -19.58
CA GLU A 172 8.32 10.76 -20.60
C GLU A 172 9.69 10.97 -19.96
N LEU A 173 10.73 10.37 -20.55
CA LEU A 173 12.11 10.52 -20.09
C LEU A 173 12.59 11.99 -20.20
N LEU A 174 12.17 12.70 -21.23
CA LEU A 174 12.49 14.11 -21.48
C LEU A 174 11.19 14.87 -21.79
N ALA A 175 10.60 15.46 -20.79
CA ALA A 175 9.37 16.20 -20.92
C ALA A 175 9.58 17.61 -21.50
N GLN A 176 8.59 18.11 -22.25
CA GLN A 176 8.61 19.43 -22.86
C GLN A 176 7.65 20.44 -22.19
N SER A 177 7.13 20.09 -21.00
CA SER A 177 6.34 20.99 -20.15
C SER A 177 6.69 20.77 -18.69
N THR A 178 6.46 21.79 -17.86
CA THR A 178 6.74 21.74 -16.41
C THR A 178 5.93 20.64 -15.74
N GLY A 179 4.64 20.48 -16.06
CA GLY A 179 3.78 19.45 -15.48
C GLY A 179 4.24 18.03 -15.83
N ALA A 180 4.55 17.79 -17.12
CA ALA A 180 5.09 16.50 -17.56
C ALA A 180 6.48 16.24 -16.95
N GLY A 181 7.34 17.26 -16.83
CA GLY A 181 8.65 17.16 -16.20
C GLY A 181 8.56 16.83 -14.72
N LEU A 182 7.61 17.43 -14.00
CA LEU A 182 7.35 17.15 -12.60
C LEU A 182 6.87 15.69 -12.39
N HIS A 183 5.89 15.28 -13.18
CA HIS A 183 5.35 13.93 -13.11
C HIS A 183 6.38 12.87 -13.53
N GLY A 184 6.98 13.02 -14.71
CA GLY A 184 8.02 12.10 -15.21
C GLY A 184 9.21 12.02 -14.27
N GLY A 185 9.68 13.15 -13.74
CA GLY A 185 10.75 13.19 -12.75
C GLY A 185 10.44 12.41 -11.49
N ALA A 186 9.24 12.53 -10.94
CA ALA A 186 8.81 11.79 -9.77
C ALA A 186 8.72 10.27 -10.02
N VAL A 187 8.15 9.86 -11.16
CA VAL A 187 8.04 8.44 -11.54
C VAL A 187 9.42 7.83 -11.79
N HIS A 188 10.25 8.48 -12.61
CA HIS A 188 11.60 7.98 -12.90
C HIS A 188 12.49 7.92 -11.67
N MET A 189 12.35 8.85 -10.71
CA MET A 189 13.09 8.79 -9.45
C MET A 189 12.68 7.58 -8.63
N ALA A 190 11.38 7.27 -8.55
CA ALA A 190 10.87 6.11 -7.84
C ALA A 190 11.33 4.80 -8.49
N VAL A 191 11.19 4.67 -9.81
CA VAL A 191 11.65 3.49 -10.57
C VAL A 191 13.15 3.29 -10.43
N ALA A 192 13.95 4.34 -10.59
CA ALA A 192 15.41 4.24 -10.45
C ALA A 192 15.84 3.82 -9.04
N ALA A 193 15.12 4.25 -8.00
CA ALA A 193 15.37 3.80 -6.63
C ALA A 193 15.05 2.30 -6.46
N ILE A 194 13.92 1.84 -6.97
CA ILE A 194 13.53 0.42 -6.96
C ILE A 194 14.58 -0.42 -7.69
N ASP A 195 14.91 -0.08 -8.93
CA ASP A 195 15.92 -0.77 -9.73
C ASP A 195 17.26 -0.85 -9.00
N ARG A 196 17.69 0.24 -8.40
CA ARG A 196 18.96 0.28 -7.68
C ARG A 196 18.98 -0.64 -6.46
N ILE A 197 17.89 -0.69 -5.71
CA ILE A 197 17.76 -1.52 -4.51
C ILE A 197 17.74 -3.00 -4.89
N VAL A 198 16.91 -3.35 -5.89
CA VAL A 198 16.80 -4.72 -6.40
C VAL A 198 18.14 -5.21 -6.96
N ASN A 199 18.76 -4.42 -7.84
CA ASN A 199 20.05 -4.79 -8.44
C ASN A 199 21.17 -4.93 -7.41
N ASN A 200 21.21 -4.07 -6.39
CA ASN A 200 22.19 -4.18 -5.31
C ASN A 200 21.99 -5.47 -4.48
N TYR A 201 20.73 -5.84 -4.21
CA TYR A 201 20.42 -7.07 -3.51
C TYR A 201 20.87 -8.30 -4.32
N VAL A 202 20.46 -8.38 -5.59
CA VAL A 202 20.83 -9.48 -6.50
C VAL A 202 22.36 -9.58 -6.64
N ALA A 203 23.05 -8.47 -6.81
CA ALA A 203 24.52 -8.44 -6.92
C ALA A 203 25.23 -8.95 -5.64
N SER A 204 24.61 -8.76 -4.47
CA SER A 204 25.20 -9.13 -3.19
C SER A 204 24.89 -10.57 -2.77
N HIS A 205 23.76 -11.12 -3.21
CA HIS A 205 23.27 -12.44 -2.77
C HIS A 205 23.31 -13.50 -3.87
N GLY A 206 23.40 -13.09 -5.15
CA GLY A 206 23.48 -14.01 -6.29
C GLY A 206 22.18 -14.75 -6.63
N ASP A 207 21.12 -14.53 -5.87
CA ASP A 207 19.82 -15.18 -6.05
C ASP A 207 18.90 -14.38 -6.99
N ALA A 208 18.08 -15.09 -7.77
CA ALA A 208 16.98 -14.47 -8.48
C ALA A 208 15.95 -13.95 -7.45
N LEU A 209 15.55 -12.69 -7.59
CA LEU A 209 14.60 -12.03 -6.70
C LEU A 209 13.28 -11.83 -7.43
N GLU A 210 12.19 -12.39 -6.91
CA GLU A 210 10.86 -12.17 -7.46
C GLU A 210 10.33 -10.82 -6.96
N LEU A 211 9.67 -10.06 -7.85
CA LEU A 211 9.07 -8.77 -7.52
C LEU A 211 7.56 -8.91 -7.41
N VAL A 212 7.01 -8.59 -6.25
CA VAL A 212 5.58 -8.44 -6.03
C VAL A 212 5.27 -6.96 -5.88
N ILE A 213 4.57 -6.41 -6.86
CA ILE A 213 4.28 -4.98 -6.93
C ILE A 213 2.79 -4.76 -6.75
N THR A 214 2.45 -3.83 -5.86
CA THR A 214 1.07 -3.42 -5.55
C THR A 214 0.99 -1.90 -5.35
N GLY A 215 -0.19 -1.40 -5.05
CA GLY A 215 -0.42 0.03 -4.82
C GLY A 215 -1.10 0.74 -5.99
N GLY A 216 -1.53 1.98 -5.73
CA GLY A 216 -2.28 2.76 -6.72
C GLY A 216 -1.46 3.15 -7.95
N ASP A 217 -0.16 3.39 -7.76
CA ASP A 217 0.76 3.83 -8.81
C ASP A 217 1.51 2.65 -9.46
N ALA A 218 1.25 1.40 -9.03
CA ALA A 218 1.94 0.20 -9.50
C ALA A 218 1.85 0.02 -11.02
N ALA A 219 0.67 0.23 -11.61
CA ALA A 219 0.45 0.04 -13.04
C ALA A 219 1.31 0.97 -13.90
N GLU A 220 1.50 2.21 -13.46
CA GLU A 220 2.35 3.18 -14.15
C GLU A 220 3.83 2.81 -14.02
N MET A 221 4.28 2.45 -12.81
CA MET A 221 5.67 2.06 -12.56
C MET A 221 6.09 0.81 -13.30
N LEU A 222 5.19 -0.18 -13.43
CA LEU A 222 5.42 -1.42 -14.19
C LEU A 222 5.71 -1.18 -15.68
N THR A 223 5.36 -0.04 -16.23
CA THR A 223 5.69 0.28 -17.63
C THR A 223 7.16 0.67 -17.82
N LEU A 224 7.87 0.94 -16.74
CA LEU A 224 9.25 1.44 -16.73
C LEU A 224 10.23 0.53 -15.98
N LEU A 225 9.72 -0.46 -15.22
CA LEU A 225 10.49 -1.53 -14.58
C LEU A 225 10.67 -2.71 -15.53
#